data_0f403aa5cd51af12df2d2b632af06439
#
_entry.id   0f403aa5cd51af12df2d2b632af06439
#
_cell.length_a   1.000
_cell.length_b   1.000
_cell.length_c   1.000
_cell.angle_alpha   90.00
_cell.angle_beta   90.00
_cell.angle_gamma   90.00
#
_symmetry.space_group_name_H-M   'P 1'
#
loop_
_entity.id
_entity.type
_entity.pdbx_description
1 polymer ?
#
loop_
_entity_poly.entity_id
_entity_poly.type
_entity_poly.pdbx_seq_one_letter_code
_entity_poly.pdbx_strand_id
1 'polypeptide(L)'
;MMPTLSLIARFVCTLFLISMPLCAEQVTPSASYQETLKQFLEISRTNAILKEINGDELIKQITKEQDMTETQVNKITHIVHNAFSSIIKDLESQMPLLYSKYYTEQDLQDLIAFYQTPAGKKLATNAVAIFNDSQKLAQTIMNQYLPKMESQIRQILTGSKK
;
A
#
# COMPACT_ATOMS: atom_id res chain seq x y z
N MET A 1 10.32 61.47 -39.02
CA MET A 1 10.36 61.51 -37.54
C MET A 1 9.42 60.46 -37.02
N MET A 2 9.90 59.29 -36.71
CA MET A 2 9.22 58.27 -35.94
C MET A 2 10.23 57.57 -35.03
N PRO A 3 10.09 57.66 -33.71
CA PRO A 3 10.72 56.72 -32.78
C PRO A 3 9.70 56.20 -31.75
N THR A 4 8.93 55.20 -32.07
CA THR A 4 8.06 54.54 -31.06
C THR A 4 8.00 53.01 -31.20
N LEU A 5 8.95 52.39 -31.93
CA LEU A 5 8.97 50.95 -32.10
C LEU A 5 9.97 50.21 -31.18
N SER A 6 10.64 50.95 -30.30
CA SER A 6 11.71 50.39 -29.44
C SER A 6 11.26 50.00 -28.02
N LEU A 7 10.08 50.41 -27.56
CA LEU A 7 9.61 50.08 -26.20
C LEU A 7 8.77 48.78 -26.11
N ILE A 8 8.12 48.39 -27.21
CA ILE A 8 7.28 47.19 -27.23
C ILE A 8 8.13 45.91 -27.35
N ALA A 9 9.29 45.99 -28.02
CA ALA A 9 10.20 44.85 -28.16
C ALA A 9 10.95 44.49 -26.87
N ARG A 10 11.04 45.41 -25.88
CA ARG A 10 11.70 45.15 -24.61
C ARG A 10 10.76 44.56 -23.54
N PHE A 11 9.45 44.71 -23.69
CA PHE A 11 8.47 44.17 -22.74
C PHE A 11 8.04 42.73 -23.05
N VAL A 12 8.22 42.27 -24.29
CA VAL A 12 7.88 40.88 -24.72
C VAL A 12 8.98 39.89 -24.32
N CYS A 13 10.24 40.36 -24.16
CA CYS A 13 11.36 39.46 -23.79
C CYS A 13 11.45 39.11 -22.28
N THR A 14 10.75 39.88 -21.42
CA THR A 14 10.77 39.63 -19.97
C THR A 14 9.61 38.78 -19.46
N LEU A 15 8.61 38.48 -20.32
CA LEU A 15 7.47 37.63 -19.92
C LEU A 15 7.64 36.14 -20.31
N PHE A 16 8.71 35.79 -21.04
CA PHE A 16 8.94 34.41 -21.53
C PHE A 16 9.83 33.54 -20.63
N LEU A 17 10.24 34.06 -19.45
CA LEU A 17 11.12 33.35 -18.53
C LEU A 17 10.42 32.78 -17.29
N ILE A 18 9.07 32.80 -17.21
CA ILE A 18 8.34 32.32 -16.02
C ILE A 18 7.40 31.14 -16.34
N SER A 19 7.51 30.54 -17.49
CA SER A 19 6.81 29.28 -17.77
C SER A 19 7.79 28.13 -18.05
N MET A 20 8.77 27.92 -17.16
CA MET A 20 9.25 26.56 -17.00
C MET A 20 8.14 25.79 -16.30
N PRO A 21 7.55 24.75 -16.93
CA PRO A 21 6.78 23.79 -16.17
C PRO A 21 7.76 23.27 -15.11
N LEU A 22 7.41 23.46 -13.84
CA LEU A 22 7.98 22.72 -12.74
C LEU A 22 7.58 21.27 -13.00
N CYS A 23 8.29 20.58 -13.89
CA CYS A 23 8.35 19.14 -13.90
C CYS A 23 8.88 18.82 -12.49
N ALA A 24 7.97 18.46 -11.61
CA ALA A 24 8.35 17.75 -10.40
C ALA A 24 9.00 16.46 -10.91
N GLU A 25 10.31 16.53 -11.12
CA GLU A 25 11.16 15.39 -11.38
C GLU A 25 10.88 14.47 -10.19
N GLN A 26 10.22 13.35 -10.45
CA GLN A 26 10.05 12.33 -9.42
C GLN A 26 11.46 11.85 -9.11
N VAL A 27 12.04 12.45 -8.07
CA VAL A 27 13.40 12.12 -7.63
C VAL A 27 13.37 10.66 -7.21
N THR A 28 13.87 9.81 -8.10
CA THR A 28 14.02 8.39 -7.80
C THR A 28 15.02 8.28 -6.64
N PRO A 29 14.65 7.63 -5.52
CA PRO A 29 15.55 7.47 -4.39
C PRO A 29 16.89 6.87 -4.82
N SER A 30 17.98 7.34 -4.22
CA SER A 30 19.34 6.88 -4.53
C SER A 30 19.47 5.36 -4.37
N ALA A 31 20.45 4.75 -5.03
CA ALA A 31 20.74 3.33 -4.85
C ALA A 31 21.08 2.99 -3.40
N SER A 32 21.78 3.89 -2.68
CA SER A 32 22.06 3.76 -1.25
C SER A 32 20.79 3.71 -0.41
N TYR A 33 19.86 4.66 -0.66
CA TYR A 33 18.56 4.68 0.00
C TYR A 33 17.77 3.37 -0.21
N GLN A 34 17.75 2.89 -1.44
CA GLN A 34 17.02 1.67 -1.79
C GLN A 34 17.60 0.44 -1.05
N GLU A 35 18.92 0.34 -0.95
CA GLU A 35 19.56 -0.75 -0.22
C GLU A 35 19.32 -0.65 1.29
N THR A 36 19.40 0.54 1.87
CA THR A 36 19.09 0.78 3.29
C THR A 36 17.61 0.45 3.58
N LEU A 37 16.69 0.85 2.70
CA LEU A 37 15.28 0.50 2.82
C LEU A 37 15.06 -1.02 2.76
N LYS A 38 15.72 -1.71 1.84
CA LYS A 38 15.63 -3.17 1.74
C LYS A 38 16.06 -3.85 3.05
N GLN A 39 17.18 -3.43 3.63
CA GLN A 39 17.65 -3.93 4.93
C GLN A 39 16.63 -3.66 6.04
N PHE A 40 16.05 -2.47 6.08
CA PHE A 40 14.99 -2.13 7.03
C PHE A 40 13.76 -3.04 6.87
N LEU A 41 13.26 -3.23 5.65
CA LEU A 41 12.08 -4.07 5.38
C LEU A 41 12.34 -5.55 5.74
N GLU A 42 13.57 -6.02 5.59
CA GLU A 42 13.96 -7.38 6.00
C GLU A 42 14.02 -7.52 7.52
N ILE A 43 14.72 -6.61 8.22
CA ILE A 43 14.91 -6.72 9.67
C ILE A 43 13.61 -6.47 10.45
N SER A 44 12.74 -5.58 9.96
CA SER A 44 11.42 -5.29 10.52
C SER A 44 10.38 -6.36 10.25
N ARG A 45 10.67 -7.34 9.39
CA ARG A 45 9.72 -8.35 8.91
C ARG A 45 8.54 -7.79 8.10
N THR A 46 8.61 -6.56 7.61
CA THR A 46 7.54 -5.94 6.79
C THR A 46 7.27 -6.78 5.55
N ASN A 47 8.30 -7.28 4.87
CA ASN A 47 8.14 -8.16 3.71
C ASN A 47 7.44 -9.49 4.05
N ALA A 48 7.57 -9.99 5.27
CA ALA A 48 6.85 -11.20 5.70
C ALA A 48 5.36 -10.92 5.90
N ILE A 49 5.00 -9.74 6.43
CA ILE A 49 3.59 -9.33 6.56
C ILE A 49 2.95 -9.15 5.19
N LEU A 50 3.65 -8.56 4.22
CA LEU A 50 3.13 -8.40 2.87
C LEU A 50 2.82 -9.76 2.20
N LYS A 51 3.61 -10.78 2.45
CA LYS A 51 3.39 -12.14 1.91
C LYS A 51 2.17 -12.84 2.49
N GLU A 52 1.67 -12.42 3.66
CA GLU A 52 0.40 -12.93 4.20
C GLU A 52 -0.81 -12.47 3.37
N ILE A 53 -0.63 -11.44 2.53
CA ILE A 53 -1.65 -10.95 1.61
C ILE A 53 -1.59 -11.80 0.32
N ASN A 54 -2.21 -12.98 0.35
CA ASN A 54 -2.05 -14.00 -0.69
C ASN A 54 -3.32 -14.30 -1.50
N GLY A 55 -4.45 -13.70 -1.14
CA GLY A 55 -5.73 -13.90 -1.84
C GLY A 55 -6.53 -15.13 -1.40
N ASP A 56 -6.12 -15.87 -0.37
CA ASP A 56 -6.82 -17.07 0.11
C ASP A 56 -8.27 -16.78 0.50
N GLU A 57 -8.52 -15.61 1.09
CA GLU A 57 -9.89 -15.21 1.47
C GLU A 57 -10.76 -14.96 0.24
N LEU A 58 -10.19 -14.36 -0.82
CA LEU A 58 -10.89 -14.19 -2.10
C LEU A 58 -11.23 -15.55 -2.73
N ILE A 59 -10.29 -16.51 -2.68
CA ILE A 59 -10.52 -17.87 -3.18
C ILE A 59 -11.68 -18.52 -2.42
N LYS A 60 -11.69 -18.43 -1.08
CA LYS A 60 -12.78 -18.97 -0.26
C LYS A 60 -14.14 -18.34 -0.61
N GLN A 61 -14.19 -17.02 -0.80
CA GLN A 61 -15.43 -16.34 -1.20
C GLN A 61 -15.95 -16.82 -2.56
N ILE A 62 -15.07 -16.89 -3.57
CA ILE A 62 -15.45 -17.34 -4.92
C ILE A 62 -15.93 -18.80 -4.91
N THR A 63 -15.26 -19.68 -4.15
CA THR A 63 -15.55 -21.12 -4.17
C THR A 63 -16.70 -21.54 -3.27
N LYS A 64 -17.07 -20.72 -2.28
CA LYS A 64 -18.14 -21.02 -1.32
C LYS A 64 -19.53 -21.03 -1.93
N GLU A 65 -19.79 -20.18 -2.91
CA GLU A 65 -21.14 -19.93 -3.46
C GLU A 65 -21.43 -20.73 -4.74
N GLN A 66 -20.50 -21.53 -5.22
CA GLN A 66 -20.63 -22.23 -6.49
C GLN A 66 -20.25 -23.71 -6.35
N ASP A 67 -21.06 -24.58 -6.96
CA ASP A 67 -20.74 -26.02 -7.07
C ASP A 67 -19.65 -26.22 -8.13
N MET A 68 -18.38 -26.23 -7.68
CA MET A 68 -17.20 -26.27 -8.54
C MET A 68 -16.51 -27.62 -8.46
N THR A 69 -16.02 -28.09 -9.59
CA THR A 69 -15.09 -29.23 -9.62
C THR A 69 -13.74 -28.85 -9.03
N GLU A 70 -13.02 -29.83 -8.47
CA GLU A 70 -11.67 -29.64 -7.96
C GLU A 70 -10.73 -28.99 -8.99
N THR A 71 -10.86 -29.38 -10.26
CA THR A 71 -10.08 -28.78 -11.36
C THR A 71 -10.35 -27.28 -11.53
N GLN A 72 -11.61 -26.85 -11.36
CA GLN A 72 -11.98 -25.43 -11.44
C GLN A 72 -11.43 -24.66 -10.25
N VAL A 73 -11.55 -25.20 -9.03
CA VAL A 73 -10.98 -24.59 -7.81
C VAL A 73 -9.47 -24.43 -7.96
N ASN A 74 -8.73 -25.46 -8.42
CA ASN A 74 -7.29 -25.39 -8.61
C ASN A 74 -6.88 -24.32 -9.65
N LYS A 75 -7.62 -24.19 -10.75
CA LYS A 75 -7.36 -23.13 -11.74
C LYS A 75 -7.59 -21.72 -11.16
N ILE A 76 -8.67 -21.51 -10.43
CA ILE A 76 -8.98 -20.23 -9.77
C ILE A 76 -7.89 -19.88 -8.76
N THR A 77 -7.51 -20.83 -7.91
CA THR A 77 -6.42 -20.68 -6.93
C THR A 77 -5.13 -20.22 -7.60
N HIS A 78 -4.74 -20.90 -8.70
CA HIS A 78 -3.53 -20.51 -9.43
C HIS A 78 -3.60 -19.11 -10.03
N ILE A 79 -4.75 -18.72 -10.62
CA ILE A 79 -4.95 -17.37 -11.17
C ILE A 79 -4.85 -16.31 -10.07
N VAL A 80 -5.53 -16.53 -8.93
CA VAL A 80 -5.54 -15.58 -7.82
C VAL A 80 -4.15 -15.44 -7.21
N HIS A 81 -3.46 -16.54 -6.91
CA HIS A 81 -2.12 -16.48 -6.34
C HIS A 81 -1.11 -15.80 -7.28
N ASN A 82 -1.19 -16.03 -8.59
CA ASN A 82 -0.32 -15.35 -9.55
C ASN A 82 -0.62 -13.85 -9.61
N ALA A 83 -1.89 -13.45 -9.58
CA ALA A 83 -2.27 -12.05 -9.56
C ALA A 83 -1.77 -11.36 -8.29
N PHE A 84 -1.95 -11.98 -7.11
CA PHE A 84 -1.46 -11.42 -5.83
C PHE A 84 0.08 -11.35 -5.80
N SER A 85 0.78 -12.35 -6.32
CA SER A 85 2.24 -12.31 -6.45
C SER A 85 2.72 -11.14 -7.31
N SER A 86 2.01 -10.85 -8.41
CA SER A 86 2.32 -9.70 -9.26
C SER A 86 2.05 -8.37 -8.54
N ILE A 87 0.91 -8.25 -7.84
CA ILE A 87 0.55 -7.07 -7.04
C ILE A 87 1.62 -6.80 -5.97
N ILE A 88 2.06 -7.83 -5.25
CA ILE A 88 3.11 -7.68 -4.22
C ILE A 88 4.43 -7.22 -4.84
N LYS A 89 4.82 -7.79 -5.98
CA LYS A 89 6.05 -7.38 -6.69
C LYS A 89 5.98 -5.92 -7.15
N ASP A 90 4.83 -5.49 -7.68
CA ASP A 90 4.63 -4.10 -8.09
C ASP A 90 4.65 -3.16 -6.88
N LEU A 91 4.03 -3.55 -5.76
CA LEU A 91 4.08 -2.81 -4.51
C LEU A 91 5.52 -2.68 -4.00
N GLU A 92 6.28 -3.77 -3.94
CA GLU A 92 7.69 -3.76 -3.53
C GLU A 92 8.52 -2.79 -4.39
N SER A 93 8.27 -2.74 -5.68
CA SER A 93 8.97 -1.84 -6.61
C SER A 93 8.71 -0.35 -6.32
N GLN A 94 7.56 -0.02 -5.74
CA GLN A 94 7.16 1.36 -5.42
C GLN A 94 7.49 1.76 -3.97
N MET A 95 7.88 0.81 -3.12
CA MET A 95 8.25 1.07 -1.72
C MET A 95 9.32 2.17 -1.57
N PRO A 96 10.41 2.20 -2.37
CA PRO A 96 11.43 3.25 -2.22
C PRO A 96 10.86 4.65 -2.38
N LEU A 97 10.00 4.86 -3.39
CA LEU A 97 9.36 6.13 -3.63
C LEU A 97 8.35 6.49 -2.53
N LEU A 98 7.64 5.50 -2.00
CA LEU A 98 6.68 5.71 -0.91
C LEU A 98 7.40 6.09 0.38
N TYR A 99 8.42 5.32 0.77
CA TYR A 99 9.13 5.53 2.04
C TYR A 99 9.94 6.83 2.04
N SER A 100 10.51 7.23 0.91
CA SER A 100 11.29 8.47 0.80
C SER A 100 10.48 9.75 1.06
N LYS A 101 9.14 9.66 1.04
CA LYS A 101 8.27 10.78 1.42
C LYS A 101 8.21 11.02 2.94
N TYR A 102 8.54 10.01 3.74
CA TYR A 102 8.35 10.02 5.19
C TYR A 102 9.65 9.83 5.97
N TYR A 103 10.64 9.16 5.38
CA TYR A 103 11.89 8.77 6.04
C TYR A 103 13.09 9.17 5.20
N THR A 104 14.06 9.79 5.83
CA THR A 104 15.41 9.96 5.28
C THR A 104 16.17 8.63 5.37
N GLU A 105 17.32 8.55 4.69
CA GLU A 105 18.20 7.37 4.81
C GLU A 105 18.73 7.21 6.24
N GLN A 106 19.00 8.32 6.95
CA GLN A 106 19.40 8.28 8.36
C GLN A 106 18.29 7.73 9.27
N ASP A 107 17.04 8.13 9.05
CA ASP A 107 15.90 7.58 9.81
C ASP A 107 15.81 6.06 9.64
N LEU A 108 16.02 5.55 8.42
CA LEU A 108 16.02 4.11 8.17
C LEU A 108 17.17 3.41 8.88
N GLN A 109 18.36 4.01 8.93
CA GLN A 109 19.50 3.47 9.67
C GLN A 109 19.23 3.41 11.17
N ASP A 110 18.62 4.44 11.74
CA ASP A 110 18.23 4.48 13.15
C ASP A 110 17.16 3.43 13.48
N LEU A 111 16.19 3.23 12.59
CA LEU A 111 15.22 2.17 12.70
C LEU A 111 15.87 0.77 12.62
N ILE A 112 16.81 0.56 11.72
CA ILE A 112 17.59 -0.69 11.65
C ILE A 112 18.31 -0.94 12.97
N ALA A 113 18.98 0.09 13.53
CA ALA A 113 19.65 -0.01 14.82
C ALA A 113 18.66 -0.38 15.95
N PHE A 114 17.47 0.21 15.97
CA PHE A 114 16.41 -0.17 16.91
C PHE A 114 16.04 -1.65 16.78
N TYR A 115 15.79 -2.15 15.56
CA TYR A 115 15.43 -3.55 15.33
C TYR A 115 16.55 -4.54 15.68
N GLN A 116 17.78 -4.09 15.82
CA GLN A 116 18.90 -4.89 16.30
C GLN A 116 18.89 -5.07 17.83
N THR A 117 18.17 -4.21 18.57
CA THR A 117 18.01 -4.35 20.03
C THR A 117 17.16 -5.57 20.42
N PRO A 118 17.24 -6.05 21.67
CA PRO A 118 16.38 -7.15 22.15
C PRO A 118 14.88 -6.88 21.98
N ALA A 119 14.45 -5.64 22.24
CA ALA A 119 13.04 -5.24 22.10
C ALA A 119 12.62 -5.19 20.63
N GLY A 120 13.45 -4.59 19.74
CA GLY A 120 13.21 -4.53 18.33
C GLY A 120 13.16 -5.92 17.67
N LYS A 121 14.09 -6.80 18.02
CA LYS A 121 14.07 -8.22 17.57
C LYS A 121 12.79 -8.93 18.00
N LYS A 122 12.35 -8.74 19.25
CA LYS A 122 11.11 -9.32 19.73
C LYS A 122 9.88 -8.78 18.98
N LEU A 123 9.86 -7.48 18.70
CA LEU A 123 8.80 -6.85 17.89
C LEU A 123 8.75 -7.47 16.50
N ALA A 124 9.87 -7.51 15.79
CA ALA A 124 9.96 -8.09 14.45
C ALA A 124 9.57 -9.57 14.41
N THR A 125 10.05 -10.36 15.39
CA THR A 125 9.76 -11.80 15.45
C THR A 125 8.27 -12.09 15.61
N ASN A 126 7.56 -11.26 16.37
CA ASN A 126 6.13 -11.46 16.64
C ASN A 126 5.21 -10.73 15.63
N ALA A 127 5.76 -9.90 14.74
CA ALA A 127 4.95 -9.04 13.88
C ALA A 127 3.91 -9.81 13.05
N VAL A 128 4.31 -10.90 12.40
CA VAL A 128 3.41 -11.74 11.58
C VAL A 128 2.36 -12.43 12.47
N ALA A 129 2.75 -12.97 13.61
CA ALA A 129 1.83 -13.62 14.53
C ALA A 129 0.78 -12.64 15.07
N ILE A 130 1.22 -11.44 15.51
CA ILE A 130 0.32 -10.37 15.95
C ILE A 130 -0.63 -9.95 14.84
N PHE A 131 -0.14 -9.79 13.61
CA PHE A 131 -0.97 -9.46 12.46
C PHE A 131 -2.07 -10.51 12.23
N ASN A 132 -1.70 -11.79 12.17
CA ASN A 132 -2.63 -12.89 11.94
C ASN A 132 -3.65 -13.05 13.07
N ASP A 133 -3.22 -12.95 14.32
CA ASP A 133 -4.11 -13.03 15.48
C ASP A 133 -5.05 -11.82 15.56
N SER A 134 -4.58 -10.63 15.19
CA SER A 134 -5.42 -9.43 15.08
C SER A 134 -6.50 -9.60 14.02
N GLN A 135 -6.20 -10.22 12.87
CA GLN A 135 -7.19 -10.51 11.85
C GLN A 135 -8.27 -11.50 12.34
N LYS A 136 -7.86 -12.59 13.01
CA LYS A 136 -8.79 -13.56 13.61
C LYS A 136 -9.69 -12.90 14.66
N LEU A 137 -9.10 -12.05 15.50
CA LEU A 137 -9.85 -11.31 16.53
C LEU A 137 -10.86 -10.36 15.88
N ALA A 138 -10.46 -9.61 14.85
CA ALA A 138 -11.34 -8.73 14.10
C ALA A 138 -12.52 -9.50 13.47
N GLN A 139 -12.26 -10.66 12.87
CA GLN A 139 -13.31 -11.54 12.33
C GLN A 139 -14.27 -12.03 13.41
N THR A 140 -13.74 -12.43 14.57
CA THR A 140 -14.55 -12.88 15.71
C THR A 140 -15.48 -11.75 16.19
N ILE A 141 -14.94 -10.56 16.37
CA ILE A 141 -15.70 -9.37 16.76
C ILE A 141 -16.77 -9.05 15.70
N MET A 142 -16.41 -9.05 14.43
CA MET A 142 -17.35 -8.80 13.34
C MET A 142 -18.55 -9.76 13.39
N ASN A 143 -18.29 -11.06 13.55
CA ASN A 143 -19.34 -12.09 13.64
C ASN A 143 -20.28 -11.89 14.82
N GLN A 144 -19.83 -11.28 15.92
CA GLN A 144 -20.69 -10.94 17.07
C GLN A 144 -21.63 -9.76 16.75
N TYR A 145 -21.18 -8.81 15.94
CA TYR A 145 -21.96 -7.60 15.62
C TYR A 145 -22.89 -7.78 14.41
N LEU A 146 -22.55 -8.64 13.46
CA LEU A 146 -23.33 -8.84 12.23
C LEU A 146 -24.82 -9.11 12.48
N PRO A 147 -25.25 -10.04 13.38
CA PRO A 147 -26.68 -10.32 13.58
C PRO A 147 -27.47 -9.10 14.07
N LYS A 148 -26.85 -8.28 14.93
CA LYS A 148 -27.46 -7.04 15.42
C LYS A 148 -27.62 -6.00 14.31
N MET A 149 -26.57 -5.83 13.51
CA MET A 149 -26.57 -4.93 12.35
C MET A 149 -27.64 -5.35 11.33
N GLU A 150 -27.70 -6.63 10.98
CA GLU A 150 -28.72 -7.16 10.07
C GLU A 150 -30.14 -6.95 10.58
N SER A 151 -30.38 -7.18 11.89
CA SER A 151 -31.67 -6.92 12.51
C SER A 151 -32.09 -5.45 12.40
N GLN A 152 -31.17 -4.53 12.67
CA GLN A 152 -31.41 -3.08 12.57
C GLN A 152 -31.68 -2.67 11.12
N ILE A 153 -30.92 -3.18 10.16
CA ILE A 153 -31.13 -2.91 8.73
C ILE A 153 -32.50 -3.41 8.29
N ARG A 154 -32.91 -4.64 8.67
CA ARG A 154 -34.23 -5.19 8.35
C ARG A 154 -35.35 -4.31 8.91
N GLN A 155 -35.24 -3.82 10.14
CA GLN A 155 -36.23 -2.92 10.73
C GLN A 155 -36.44 -1.66 9.89
N ILE A 156 -35.35 -1.05 9.41
CA ILE A 156 -35.40 0.13 8.55
C ILE A 156 -36.10 -0.20 7.22
N LEU A 157 -35.70 -1.30 6.57
CA LEU A 157 -36.26 -1.70 5.28
C LEU A 157 -37.76 -2.09 5.36
N THR A 158 -38.18 -2.68 6.48
CA THR A 158 -39.59 -3.07 6.68
C THR A 158 -40.46 -1.93 7.23
N GLY A 159 -39.90 -1.02 8.03
CA GLY A 159 -40.58 0.16 8.58
C GLY A 159 -40.84 1.28 7.57
N SER A 160 -40.17 1.27 6.43
CA SER A 160 -40.36 2.26 5.34
C SER A 160 -41.54 1.94 4.39
N LYS A 161 -42.35 0.89 4.68
CA LYS A 161 -43.53 0.48 3.90
C LYS A 161 -44.84 0.86 4.57
N LYS A 162 -44.93 2.03 5.20
CA LYS A 162 -46.21 2.61 5.65
C LYS A 162 -46.44 3.94 4.94
#